data_8f65f975089f15111b4c00c92040eefc
#
_entry.id   8f65f975089f15111b4c00c92040eefc
#
_cell.length_a   1.000
_cell.length_b   1.000
_cell.length_c   1.000
_cell.angle_alpha   90.00
_cell.angle_beta   90.00
_cell.angle_gamma   90.00
#
_symmetry.space_group_name_H-M   'P 1'
#
loop_
_entity.id
_entity.type
_entity.pdbx_description
1 polymer ?
#
loop_
_entity_poly.entity_id
_entity_poly.type
_entity_poly.pdbx_seq_one_letter_code
_entity_poly.pdbx_strand_id
1 'polypeptide(L)'
;MSVVVQIPAPLRPQAQGRREVTLEGRPLTVGEALSALWAMHPSLRDRVLDEQGQVRPHVNVFVGAESIRDGGGLAMPITDTCVIAIIPAVSGGCNA
;
A
#
# COMPACT_ATOMS: atom_id res chain seq x y z
N MET A 1 8.25 -17.19 2.20
CA MET A 1 6.97 -16.69 1.76
C MET A 1 6.71 -15.37 2.43
N SER A 2 6.48 -14.36 1.65
CA SER A 2 6.45 -13.02 2.19
C SER A 2 5.48 -12.16 1.41
N VAL A 3 4.88 -11.21 2.11
CA VAL A 3 4.11 -10.17 1.48
C VAL A 3 5.08 -9.03 1.15
N VAL A 4 5.09 -8.59 -0.09
CA VAL A 4 5.96 -7.51 -0.54
C VAL A 4 5.09 -6.32 -0.89
N VAL A 5 5.46 -5.15 -0.37
CA VAL A 5 4.78 -3.90 -0.70
C VAL A 5 5.68 -3.09 -1.62
N GLN A 6 5.17 -2.75 -2.79
CA GLN A 6 5.90 -1.91 -3.75
C GLN A 6 5.62 -0.46 -3.46
N ILE A 7 6.68 0.32 -3.30
CA ILE A 7 6.59 1.73 -2.93
C ILE A 7 6.83 2.57 -4.18
N PRO A 8 5.89 3.44 -4.55
CA PRO A 8 6.06 4.27 -5.75
C PRO A 8 7.12 5.34 -5.52
N ALA A 9 7.70 5.82 -6.62
CA ALA A 9 8.79 6.78 -6.55
C ALA A 9 8.49 7.99 -5.68
N PRO A 10 7.31 8.63 -5.78
CA PRO A 10 7.02 9.81 -4.95
C PRO A 10 7.01 9.53 -3.44
N LEU A 11 6.81 8.29 -3.03
CA LEU A 11 6.73 7.93 -1.62
C LEU A 11 8.00 7.28 -1.09
N ARG A 12 8.98 7.02 -1.94
CA ARG A 12 10.22 6.37 -1.51
C ARG A 12 10.99 7.12 -0.45
N PRO A 13 11.01 8.47 -0.44
CA PRO A 13 11.69 9.17 0.66
C PRO A 13 11.12 8.82 2.03
N GLN A 14 9.82 8.55 2.13
CA GLN A 14 9.21 8.16 3.39
C GLN A 14 9.50 6.71 3.75
N ALA A 15 10.05 5.95 2.82
CA ALA A 15 10.44 4.55 3.03
C ALA A 15 11.95 4.38 2.95
N GLN A 16 12.70 5.43 3.26
CA GLN A 16 14.16 5.42 3.24
C GLN A 16 14.74 5.05 1.88
N GLY A 17 14.03 5.45 0.82
CA GLY A 17 14.46 5.21 -0.55
C GLY A 17 14.17 3.82 -1.08
N ARG A 18 13.47 2.99 -0.32
CA ARG A 18 13.20 1.62 -0.74
C ARG A 18 12.13 1.56 -1.80
N ARG A 19 12.35 0.71 -2.79
CA ARG A 19 11.34 0.43 -3.82
C ARG A 19 10.34 -0.59 -3.36
N GLU A 20 10.76 -1.50 -2.49
CA GLU A 20 9.94 -2.58 -1.98
C GLU A 20 10.25 -2.78 -0.52
N VAL A 21 9.23 -3.15 0.22
CA VAL A 21 9.36 -3.51 1.63
C VAL A 21 8.79 -4.90 1.78
N THR A 22 9.60 -5.82 2.31
CA THR A 22 9.14 -7.16 2.61
C THR A 22 8.60 -7.18 4.02
N LEU A 23 7.36 -7.63 4.16
CA LEU A 23 6.71 -7.70 5.46
C LEU A 23 6.93 -9.05 6.07
N GLU A 24 7.22 -9.06 7.37
CA GLU A 24 7.33 -10.29 8.12
C GLU A 24 6.00 -10.60 8.78
N GLY A 25 5.83 -11.85 9.19
CA GLY A 25 4.59 -12.29 9.75
C GLY A 25 3.64 -12.78 8.68
N ARG A 26 2.38 -12.91 9.05
CA ARG A 26 1.37 -13.44 8.14
C ARG A 26 0.12 -12.58 8.22
N PRO A 27 0.15 -11.41 7.61
CA PRO A 27 -1.05 -10.58 7.59
C PRO A 27 -2.16 -11.30 6.81
N LEU A 28 -3.37 -11.21 7.33
CA LEU A 28 -4.52 -11.89 6.73
C LEU A 28 -5.29 -10.98 5.79
N THR A 29 -5.14 -9.67 5.96
CA THR A 29 -5.84 -8.68 5.13
C THR A 29 -4.88 -7.61 4.68
N VAL A 30 -5.32 -6.83 3.69
CA VAL A 30 -4.56 -5.67 3.23
C VAL A 30 -4.31 -4.71 4.38
N GLY A 31 -5.33 -4.47 5.21
CA GLY A 31 -5.17 -3.57 6.35
C GLY A 31 -4.11 -4.03 7.32
N GLU A 32 -4.04 -5.31 7.60
CA GLU A 32 -3.00 -5.84 8.49
C GLU A 32 -1.62 -5.70 7.87
N ALA A 33 -1.52 -5.96 6.56
CA ALA A 33 -0.25 -5.82 5.87
C ALA A 33 0.23 -4.37 5.90
N LEU A 34 -0.67 -3.43 5.62
CA LEU A 34 -0.31 -2.03 5.65
C LEU A 34 0.02 -1.55 7.06
N SER A 35 -0.66 -2.09 8.08
CA SER A 35 -0.31 -1.76 9.46
C SER A 35 1.12 -2.18 9.80
N ALA A 36 1.55 -3.33 9.32
CA ALA A 36 2.93 -3.76 9.50
C ALA A 36 3.89 -2.82 8.79
N LEU A 37 3.49 -2.34 7.60
CA LEU A 37 4.30 -1.37 6.87
C LEU A 37 4.42 -0.06 7.64
N TRP A 38 3.31 0.43 8.22
CA TRP A 38 3.33 1.67 9.00
C TRP A 38 4.22 1.55 10.23
N ALA A 39 4.32 0.36 10.81
CA ALA A 39 5.20 0.14 11.94
C ALA A 39 6.67 0.31 11.55
N MET A 40 7.01 -0.02 10.32
CA MET A 40 8.38 0.13 9.82
C MET A 40 8.64 1.52 9.28
N HIS A 41 7.64 2.12 8.64
CA HIS A 41 7.77 3.42 7.97
C HIS A 41 6.55 4.27 8.27
N PRO A 42 6.48 4.86 9.48
CA PRO A 42 5.27 5.59 9.88
C PRO A 42 4.91 6.76 8.97
N SER A 43 5.90 7.37 8.34
CA SER A 43 5.65 8.51 7.46
C SER A 43 4.83 8.15 6.23
N LEU A 44 4.80 6.89 5.85
CA LEU A 44 4.00 6.45 4.71
C LEU A 44 2.52 6.50 4.99
N ARG A 45 2.12 6.29 6.23
CA ARG A 45 0.70 6.19 6.56
C ARG A 45 -0.07 7.42 6.13
N ASP A 46 0.46 8.61 6.46
CA ASP A 46 -0.25 9.85 6.17
C ASP A 46 -0.31 10.15 4.68
N ARG A 47 0.56 9.52 3.90
CA ARG A 47 0.55 9.69 2.44
C ARG A 47 -0.47 8.79 1.77
N VAL A 48 -0.78 7.68 2.39
CA VAL A 48 -1.68 6.67 1.81
C VAL A 48 -3.06 6.73 2.45
N LEU A 49 -3.13 6.93 3.75
CA LEU A 49 -4.39 6.97 4.49
C LEU A 49 -4.73 8.38 4.90
N ASP A 50 -6.02 8.66 4.98
CA ASP A 50 -6.50 9.95 5.49
C ASP A 50 -6.63 9.87 7.03
N GLU A 51 -7.18 10.92 7.62
CA GLU A 51 -7.29 11.01 9.08
C GLU A 51 -8.24 9.96 9.64
N GLN A 52 -9.11 9.44 8.82
CA GLN A 52 -10.08 8.43 9.23
C GLN A 52 -9.59 7.01 9.01
N GLY A 53 -8.34 6.86 8.55
CA GLY A 53 -7.76 5.54 8.32
C GLY A 53 -8.18 4.90 7.01
N GLN A 54 -8.75 5.67 6.10
CA GLN A 54 -9.16 5.15 4.80
C GLN A 54 -8.17 5.57 3.73
N VAL A 55 -8.07 4.77 2.68
CA VAL A 55 -7.18 5.07 1.56
C VAL A 55 -7.64 6.36 0.88
N ARG A 56 -6.71 7.27 0.68
CA ARG A 56 -7.02 8.56 0.06
C ARG A 56 -7.55 8.35 -1.36
N PRO A 57 -8.48 9.22 -1.82
CA PRO A 57 -9.11 9.04 -3.13
C PRO A 57 -8.13 8.99 -4.30
N HIS A 58 -7.00 9.68 -4.18
CA HIS A 58 -6.01 9.74 -5.26
C HIS A 58 -4.93 8.65 -5.12
N VAL A 59 -5.11 7.72 -4.20
CA VAL A 59 -4.18 6.60 -4.03
C VAL A 59 -4.90 5.31 -4.36
N ASN A 60 -4.25 4.47 -5.14
CA ASN A 60 -4.75 3.14 -5.44
C ASN A 60 -3.83 2.10 -4.82
N VAL A 61 -4.44 1.07 -4.27
CA VAL A 61 -3.70 -0.06 -3.72
C VAL A 61 -4.17 -1.31 -4.44
N PHE A 62 -3.22 -2.06 -4.98
CA PHE A 62 -3.50 -3.27 -5.72
C PHE A 62 -2.90 -4.47 -5.00
N VAL A 63 -3.61 -5.57 -5.01
CA VAL A 63 -3.09 -6.87 -4.61
C VAL A 63 -2.99 -7.69 -5.88
N GLY A 64 -1.75 -7.90 -6.35
CA GLY A 64 -1.56 -8.45 -7.69
C GLY A 64 -2.17 -7.51 -8.71
N ALA A 65 -3.13 -7.97 -9.48
CA ALA A 65 -3.79 -7.18 -10.50
C ALA A 65 -5.13 -6.59 -10.05
N GLU A 66 -5.53 -6.83 -8.81
CA GLU A 66 -6.86 -6.45 -8.34
C GLU A 66 -6.78 -5.22 -7.44
N SER A 67 -7.58 -4.20 -7.76
CA SER A 67 -7.69 -3.02 -6.90
C SER A 67 -8.49 -3.37 -5.65
N ILE A 68 -8.02 -2.90 -4.50
CA ILE A 68 -8.75 -3.18 -3.26
C ILE A 68 -10.09 -2.45 -3.22
N ARG A 69 -10.26 -1.38 -4.00
CA ARG A 69 -11.55 -0.68 -4.06
C ARG A 69 -12.64 -1.60 -4.58
N ASP A 70 -12.27 -2.54 -5.45
CA ASP A 70 -13.20 -3.52 -6.00
C ASP A 70 -13.27 -4.78 -5.17
N GLY A 71 -12.29 -5.02 -4.33
CA GLY A 71 -12.15 -6.26 -3.58
C GLY A 71 -12.45 -6.20 -2.11
N GLY A 72 -13.02 -5.10 -1.62
CA GLY A 72 -13.40 -5.01 -0.21
C GLY A 72 -12.57 -4.05 0.62
N GLY A 73 -11.72 -3.25 -0.01
CA GLY A 73 -10.93 -2.25 0.68
C GLY A 73 -9.88 -2.88 1.58
N LEU A 74 -9.65 -2.28 2.73
CA LEU A 74 -8.63 -2.77 3.66
C LEU A 74 -8.98 -4.11 4.29
N ALA A 75 -10.23 -4.51 4.23
CA ALA A 75 -10.66 -5.83 4.73
C ALA A 75 -10.42 -6.95 3.73
N MET A 76 -9.96 -6.62 2.53
CA MET A 76 -9.71 -7.62 1.50
C MET A 76 -8.70 -8.65 2.00
N PRO A 77 -9.03 -9.95 1.94
CA PRO A 77 -8.10 -10.98 2.38
C PRO A 77 -6.94 -11.13 1.41
N ILE A 78 -5.80 -11.50 1.94
CA ILE A 78 -4.61 -11.74 1.14
C ILE A 78 -4.01 -13.08 1.50
N THR A 79 -3.18 -13.60 0.59
CA THR A 79 -2.43 -14.82 0.85
C THR A 79 -1.10 -14.46 1.50
N ASP A 80 -0.41 -15.48 2.02
CA ASP A 80 0.90 -15.26 2.64
C ASP A 80 2.01 -15.05 1.60
N THR A 81 1.67 -15.04 0.33
CA THR A 81 2.61 -14.75 -0.75
C THR A 81 1.88 -13.86 -1.75
N CYS A 82 2.03 -12.57 -1.61
CA CYS A 82 1.39 -11.63 -2.54
C CYS A 82 2.21 -10.36 -2.65
N VAL A 83 1.91 -9.58 -3.67
CA VAL A 83 2.53 -8.29 -3.89
C VAL A 83 1.45 -7.24 -3.77
N ILE A 84 1.66 -6.27 -2.88
CA ILE A 84 0.77 -5.14 -2.71
C ILE A 84 1.46 -3.93 -3.33
N ALA A 85 0.80 -3.31 -4.30
CA ALA A 85 1.35 -2.14 -4.98
C ALA A 85 0.57 -0.89 -4.54
N ILE A 86 1.29 0.13 -4.12
CA ILE A 86 0.72 1.43 -3.79
C ILE A 86 0.98 2.34 -4.98
N ILE A 87 -0.08 2.83 -5.61
CA ILE A 87 0.03 3.63 -6.82
C ILE A 87 -0.71 4.94 -6.61
N PRO A 88 0.01 6.06 -6.45
CA PRO A 88 -0.68 7.35 -6.35
C PRO A 88 -1.19 7.75 -7.73
N ALA A 89 -2.40 8.27 -7.77
CA ALA A 89 -2.92 8.83 -9.01
C ALA A 89 -2.21 10.16 -9.26
N VAL A 90 -1.64 10.30 -10.45
CA VAL A 90 -1.00 11.55 -10.83
C VAL A 90 -2.08 12.42 -11.47
N SER A 91 -2.55 13.40 -10.72
CA SER A 91 -3.56 14.30 -11.26
C SER A 91 -2.92 15.26 -12.25
N GLY A 92 -3.56 15.42 -13.35
CA GLY A 92 -3.11 16.31 -14.38
C GLY A 92 -2.02 15.71 -15.23
N GLY A 93 -1.57 14.91 -14.79
CA GLY A 93 -0.58 14.37 -15.61
C GLY A 93 -1.16 13.74 -16.80
N CYS A 94 -1.55 13.98 -16.44
CA CYS A 94 -1.55 13.59 -16.95
C CYS A 94 -1.66 13.65 -17.64
N ASN A 95 -1.75 13.82 -17.63
CA ASN A 95 -1.64 13.89 -18.04
C ASN A 95 -1.40 13.93 -18.41
N ALA A 96 -1.47 14.04 -18.61
CA ALA A 96 -1.17 14.09 -18.95
C ALA A 96 -1.05 14.23 -19.00
#